data_8ed1c0f6c7ccbd54b13d063f37e032da
#
_entry.id   8ed1c0f6c7ccbd54b13d063f37e032da
#
_cell.length_a   1.000
_cell.length_b   1.000
_cell.length_c   1.000
_cell.angle_alpha   90.00
_cell.angle_beta   90.00
_cell.angle_gamma   90.00
#
_symmetry.space_group_name_H-M   'P 1'
#
loop_
_entity.id
_entity.type
_entity.pdbx_description
1 polymer ?
#
loop_
_entity_poly.entity_id
_entity_poly.type
_entity_poly.pdbx_seq_one_letter_code
_entity_poly.pdbx_strand_id
1 'polypeptide(L)'
;MATEIKPPIKYDMEWTVYGKRADFFGIGERFHIDPVTVRVIRNRDVITDEDIDTYLNGSLDRLHDPGLMKNMEKGCNLMLEEIRNKKRIRIISDYDVDGVSSNYILYKGLQRVWEHENGISAGDKIDYDIPHRIYDGYGINIRMVDAAAADQISTI
;
A
#
# COMPACT_ATOMS: atom_id res chain seq x y z
N MET A 1 -17.80 -35.90 -30.45
CA MET A 1 -17.23 -36.00 -29.12
C MET A 1 -17.99 -35.04 -28.24
N ALA A 2 -18.80 -35.54 -27.32
CA ALA A 2 -19.55 -34.71 -26.38
C ALA A 2 -18.56 -34.20 -25.29
N THR A 3 -18.41 -32.88 -25.16
CA THR A 3 -17.64 -32.28 -24.13
C THR A 3 -18.38 -32.51 -22.80
N GLU A 4 -17.79 -33.30 -21.93
CA GLU A 4 -18.27 -33.55 -20.57
C GLU A 4 -18.22 -32.25 -19.79
N ILE A 5 -19.40 -31.65 -19.59
CA ILE A 5 -19.54 -30.43 -18.76
C ILE A 5 -19.35 -30.88 -17.31
N LYS A 6 -18.20 -30.62 -16.72
CA LYS A 6 -18.00 -30.84 -15.26
C LYS A 6 -19.05 -30.06 -14.48
N PRO A 7 -19.73 -30.71 -13.50
CA PRO A 7 -20.67 -30.00 -12.66
C PRO A 7 -19.95 -28.83 -11.91
N PRO A 8 -20.66 -27.75 -11.66
CA PRO A 8 -20.07 -26.63 -10.91
C PRO A 8 -19.57 -27.11 -9.55
N ILE A 9 -18.39 -26.69 -9.17
CA ILE A 9 -17.80 -26.99 -7.86
C ILE A 9 -18.75 -26.46 -6.79
N LYS A 10 -19.37 -27.37 -6.03
CA LYS A 10 -20.25 -27.01 -4.93
C LYS A 10 -19.34 -26.64 -3.75
N TYR A 11 -19.15 -25.35 -3.53
CA TYR A 11 -18.50 -24.88 -2.31
C TYR A 11 -19.52 -24.99 -1.17
N ASP A 12 -19.22 -25.80 -0.17
CA ASP A 12 -19.91 -25.76 1.12
C ASP A 12 -19.47 -24.46 1.85
N MET A 13 -20.13 -23.35 1.48
CA MET A 13 -19.89 -22.06 2.13
C MET A 13 -20.87 -21.90 3.27
N GLU A 14 -20.33 -21.85 4.48
CA GLU A 14 -21.09 -21.48 5.68
C GLU A 14 -21.05 -19.96 5.87
N TRP A 15 -22.22 -19.35 5.82
CA TRP A 15 -22.37 -17.92 6.06
C TRP A 15 -22.55 -17.66 7.56
N THR A 16 -21.61 -16.94 8.15
CA THR A 16 -21.67 -16.54 9.55
C THR A 16 -21.80 -15.02 9.67
N VAL A 17 -22.61 -14.58 10.64
CA VAL A 17 -22.72 -13.16 10.98
C VAL A 17 -21.77 -12.86 12.13
N TYR A 18 -20.96 -11.83 12.01
CA TYR A 18 -20.10 -11.37 13.09
C TYR A 18 -20.93 -11.02 14.32
N GLY A 19 -20.68 -11.73 15.44
CA GLY A 19 -21.43 -11.61 16.68
C GLY A 19 -21.01 -10.44 17.59
N LYS A 20 -20.23 -9.47 17.11
CA LYS A 20 -19.80 -8.32 17.92
C LYS A 20 -21.00 -7.46 18.30
N ARG A 21 -21.11 -7.17 19.61
CA ARG A 21 -22.23 -6.42 20.18
C ARG A 21 -21.86 -4.95 20.40
N ALA A 22 -22.81 -4.06 20.20
CA ALA A 22 -22.74 -2.65 20.56
C ALA A 22 -24.17 -2.08 20.60
N ASP A 23 -24.32 -0.89 21.15
CA ASP A 23 -25.52 -0.08 21.00
C ASP A 23 -25.53 0.60 19.61
N PHE A 24 -25.91 -0.18 18.59
CA PHE A 24 -25.86 0.28 17.21
C PHE A 24 -26.78 1.48 16.93
N PHE A 25 -27.91 1.57 17.62
CA PHE A 25 -28.85 2.68 17.47
C PHE A 25 -28.35 3.94 18.15
N GLY A 26 -27.95 3.86 19.43
CA GLY A 26 -27.42 5.01 20.17
C GLY A 26 -26.13 5.57 19.57
N ILE A 27 -25.24 4.72 19.06
CA ILE A 27 -24.07 5.17 18.30
C ILE A 27 -24.49 5.84 16.99
N GLY A 28 -25.46 5.24 16.25
CA GLY A 28 -25.98 5.80 15.01
C GLY A 28 -26.57 7.20 15.20
N GLU A 29 -27.34 7.40 16.27
CA GLU A 29 -27.90 8.71 16.63
C GLU A 29 -26.79 9.75 16.94
N ARG A 30 -25.76 9.37 17.74
CA ARG A 30 -24.68 10.29 18.10
C ARG A 30 -23.83 10.74 16.90
N PHE A 31 -23.59 9.83 15.96
CA PHE A 31 -22.73 10.10 14.79
C PHE A 31 -23.51 10.40 13.50
N HIS A 32 -24.85 10.45 13.59
CA HIS A 32 -25.75 10.70 12.44
C HIS A 32 -25.53 9.71 11.28
N ILE A 33 -25.35 8.44 11.59
CA ILE A 33 -25.15 7.35 10.64
C ILE A 33 -26.14 6.20 10.88
N ASP A 34 -26.40 5.44 9.84
CA ASP A 34 -27.30 4.28 9.91
C ASP A 34 -26.74 3.19 10.84
N PRO A 35 -27.58 2.51 11.66
CA PRO A 35 -27.14 1.42 12.55
C PRO A 35 -26.43 0.25 11.84
N VAL A 36 -26.73 0.02 10.55
CA VAL A 36 -26.01 -1.00 9.76
C VAL A 36 -24.56 -0.54 9.50
N THR A 37 -24.37 0.74 9.20
CA THR A 37 -23.02 1.33 9.08
C THR A 37 -22.24 1.22 10.38
N VAL A 38 -22.88 1.50 11.53
CA VAL A 38 -22.27 1.29 12.86
C VAL A 38 -21.83 -0.15 13.05
N ARG A 39 -22.64 -1.13 12.64
CA ARG A 39 -22.29 -2.55 12.73
C ARG A 39 -21.05 -2.87 11.88
N VAL A 40 -20.96 -2.31 10.66
CA VAL A 40 -19.79 -2.49 9.78
C VAL A 40 -18.52 -1.91 10.41
N ILE A 41 -18.60 -0.72 11.00
CA ILE A 41 -17.51 -0.07 11.73
C ILE A 41 -17.10 -0.91 12.94
N ARG A 42 -18.08 -1.35 13.75
CA ARG A 42 -17.82 -2.19 14.93
C ARG A 42 -17.17 -3.52 14.59
N ASN A 43 -17.49 -4.11 13.45
CA ASN A 43 -16.88 -5.35 12.98
C ASN A 43 -15.39 -5.19 12.66
N ARG A 44 -14.90 -3.97 12.50
CA ARG A 44 -13.48 -3.60 12.28
C ARG A 44 -12.74 -3.25 13.58
N ASP A 45 -13.32 -3.58 14.73
CA ASP A 45 -12.78 -3.30 16.07
C ASP A 45 -12.64 -1.81 16.42
N VAL A 46 -13.33 -0.95 15.69
CA VAL A 46 -13.50 0.46 16.04
C VAL A 46 -14.56 0.54 17.15
N ILE A 47 -14.17 0.94 18.37
CA ILE A 47 -15.01 0.74 19.57
C ILE A 47 -15.37 2.06 20.24
N THR A 48 -14.40 2.90 20.50
CA THR A 48 -14.60 4.16 21.23
C THR A 48 -15.21 5.24 20.36
N ASP A 49 -15.87 6.21 20.95
CA ASP A 49 -16.42 7.35 20.21
C ASP A 49 -15.29 8.14 19.49
N GLU A 50 -14.10 8.21 20.08
CA GLU A 50 -12.92 8.84 19.47
C GLU A 50 -12.44 8.05 18.23
N ASP A 51 -12.40 6.71 18.33
CA ASP A 51 -12.02 5.85 17.19
C ASP A 51 -13.05 5.95 16.08
N ILE A 52 -14.35 6.01 16.42
CA ILE A 52 -15.44 6.15 15.46
C ILE A 52 -15.35 7.51 14.75
N ASP A 53 -15.13 8.59 15.50
CA ASP A 53 -14.92 9.92 14.91
C ASP A 53 -13.71 9.93 13.97
N THR A 54 -12.59 9.35 14.41
CA THR A 54 -11.39 9.22 13.56
C THR A 54 -11.64 8.40 12.31
N TYR A 55 -12.42 7.32 12.42
CA TYR A 55 -12.77 6.46 11.28
C TYR A 55 -13.67 7.18 10.25
N LEU A 56 -14.60 8.01 10.72
CA LEU A 56 -15.54 8.74 9.87
C LEU A 56 -14.98 10.05 9.32
N ASN A 57 -14.25 10.79 10.16
CA ASN A 57 -13.83 12.17 9.91
C ASN A 57 -12.32 12.37 9.98
N GLY A 58 -11.54 11.29 9.88
CA GLY A 58 -10.08 11.35 9.97
C GLY A 58 -9.47 12.26 8.92
N SER A 59 -8.41 12.97 9.32
CA SER A 59 -7.62 13.87 8.48
C SER A 59 -6.15 13.43 8.44
N LEU A 60 -5.35 14.08 7.61
CA LEU A 60 -3.91 13.80 7.55
C LEU A 60 -3.21 13.99 8.90
N ASP A 61 -3.73 14.88 9.77
CA ASP A 61 -3.17 15.11 11.11
C ASP A 61 -3.36 13.92 12.07
N ARG A 62 -4.25 12.97 11.70
CA ARG A 62 -4.50 11.73 12.45
C ARG A 62 -3.65 10.56 11.98
N LEU A 63 -2.80 10.75 10.97
CA LEU A 63 -1.88 9.71 10.52
C LEU A 63 -0.83 9.43 11.59
N HIS A 64 -0.45 8.17 11.72
CA HIS A 64 0.65 7.79 12.57
C HIS A 64 1.97 8.38 12.07
N ASP A 65 2.87 8.70 13.00
CA ASP A 65 4.24 9.06 12.64
C ASP A 65 4.90 7.91 11.87
N PRO A 66 5.37 8.14 10.63
CA PRO A 66 6.04 7.10 9.84
C PRO A 66 7.29 6.54 10.52
N GLY A 67 7.93 7.28 11.42
CA GLY A 67 9.05 6.80 12.24
C GLY A 67 8.71 5.62 13.15
N LEU A 68 7.42 5.40 13.46
CA LEU A 68 6.96 4.23 14.23
C LEU A 68 7.04 2.92 13.44
N MET A 69 7.18 3.00 12.11
CA MET A 69 7.30 1.80 11.27
C MET A 69 8.63 1.11 11.55
N LYS A 70 8.57 -0.21 11.76
CA LYS A 70 9.76 -1.04 12.01
C LYS A 70 10.82 -0.83 10.93
N ASN A 71 12.04 -0.54 11.34
CA ASN A 71 13.20 -0.30 10.47
C ASN A 71 13.10 0.94 9.55
N MET A 72 12.16 1.85 9.75
CA MET A 72 12.04 3.07 8.93
C MET A 72 13.34 3.87 8.92
N GLU A 73 13.89 4.18 10.09
CA GLU A 73 15.16 4.91 10.21
C GLU A 73 16.32 4.20 9.47
N LYS A 74 16.42 2.88 9.62
CA LYS A 74 17.44 2.10 8.92
C LYS A 74 17.27 2.17 7.41
N GLY A 75 16.03 2.04 6.91
CA GLY A 75 15.72 2.14 5.48
C GLY A 75 16.04 3.52 4.92
N CYS A 76 15.65 4.58 5.63
CA CYS A 76 15.97 5.95 5.24
C CYS A 76 17.48 6.20 5.18
N ASN A 77 18.24 5.73 6.16
CA ASN A 77 19.69 5.91 6.20
C ASN A 77 20.38 5.17 5.04
N LEU A 78 19.99 3.91 4.74
CA LEU A 78 20.49 3.18 3.58
C LEU A 78 20.18 3.90 2.27
N MET A 79 18.94 4.37 2.09
CA MET A 79 18.54 5.10 0.89
C MET A 79 19.32 6.40 0.73
N LEU A 80 19.55 7.13 1.82
CA LEU A 80 20.33 8.36 1.82
C LEU A 80 21.80 8.11 1.47
N GLU A 81 22.38 7.02 1.96
CA GLU A 81 23.74 6.59 1.60
C GLU A 81 23.87 6.28 0.11
N GLU A 82 22.92 5.55 -0.49
CA GLU A 82 22.89 5.25 -1.92
C GLU A 82 22.79 6.53 -2.77
N ILE A 83 21.95 7.48 -2.34
CA ILE A 83 21.80 8.79 -3.00
C ILE A 83 23.10 9.59 -2.95
N ARG A 84 23.76 9.67 -1.79
CA ARG A 84 25.04 10.37 -1.62
C ARG A 84 26.18 9.75 -2.44
N ASN A 85 26.14 8.45 -2.58
CA ASN A 85 27.07 7.69 -3.41
C ASN A 85 26.71 7.71 -4.92
N LYS A 86 25.65 8.43 -5.31
CA LYS A 86 25.15 8.59 -6.70
C LYS A 86 24.83 7.25 -7.37
N LYS A 87 24.34 6.30 -6.58
CA LYS A 87 23.94 4.97 -7.05
C LYS A 87 22.59 5.01 -7.75
N ARG A 88 22.34 4.02 -8.61
CA ARG A 88 21.05 3.90 -9.30
C ARG A 88 20.03 3.19 -8.42
N ILE A 89 18.84 3.74 -8.35
CA ILE A 89 17.72 3.25 -7.54
C ILE A 89 16.54 3.00 -8.47
N ARG A 90 15.92 1.83 -8.36
CA ARG A 90 14.68 1.48 -9.09
C ARG A 90 13.54 1.23 -8.13
N ILE A 91 12.41 1.90 -8.33
CA ILE A 91 11.17 1.66 -7.59
C ILE A 91 10.37 0.62 -8.36
N ILE A 92 10.10 -0.52 -7.75
CA ILE A 92 9.18 -1.53 -8.30
C ILE A 92 7.89 -1.47 -7.51
N SER A 93 6.78 -1.24 -8.18
CA SER A 93 5.45 -1.15 -7.57
C SER A 93 4.45 -2.03 -8.30
N ASP A 94 3.30 -2.25 -7.67
CA ASP A 94 2.17 -2.90 -8.33
C ASP A 94 1.51 -1.96 -9.34
N TYR A 95 0.70 -2.55 -10.23
CA TYR A 95 -0.02 -1.86 -11.30
C TYR A 95 -1.40 -1.32 -10.88
N ASP A 96 -1.83 -1.52 -9.63
CA ASP A 96 -3.07 -0.96 -9.13
C ASP A 96 -2.93 0.52 -8.74
N VAL A 97 -4.03 1.16 -8.36
CA VAL A 97 -4.03 2.59 -8.04
C VAL A 97 -3.14 2.91 -6.84
N ASP A 98 -3.06 2.02 -5.86
CA ASP A 98 -2.24 2.21 -4.66
C ASP A 98 -0.76 2.10 -5.03
N GLY A 99 -0.39 1.08 -5.83
CA GLY A 99 0.98 0.90 -6.32
C GLY A 99 1.46 2.06 -7.19
N VAL A 100 0.66 2.49 -8.17
CA VAL A 100 1.02 3.62 -9.04
C VAL A 100 1.13 4.92 -8.26
N SER A 101 0.21 5.18 -7.32
CA SER A 101 0.23 6.39 -6.50
C SER A 101 1.43 6.41 -5.55
N SER A 102 1.72 5.28 -4.89
CA SER A 102 2.88 5.12 -4.01
C SER A 102 4.19 5.30 -4.77
N ASN A 103 4.27 4.70 -5.97
CA ASN A 103 5.42 4.86 -6.86
C ASN A 103 5.67 6.34 -7.19
N TYR A 104 4.63 7.06 -7.60
CA TYR A 104 4.74 8.47 -7.94
C TYR A 104 5.22 9.31 -6.75
N ILE A 105 4.64 9.10 -5.56
CA ILE A 105 5.02 9.82 -4.34
C ILE A 105 6.48 9.55 -4.00
N LEU A 106 6.90 8.28 -3.99
CA LEU A 106 8.26 7.89 -3.67
C LEU A 106 9.26 8.40 -4.72
N TYR A 107 8.95 8.27 -6.00
CA TYR A 107 9.77 8.77 -7.11
C TYR A 107 10.02 10.28 -7.00
N LYS A 108 8.94 11.06 -6.78
CA LYS A 108 9.07 12.52 -6.59
C LYS A 108 9.81 12.90 -5.31
N GLY A 109 9.59 12.13 -4.23
CA GLY A 109 10.30 12.31 -2.96
C GLY A 109 11.81 12.08 -3.12
N LEU A 110 12.20 10.95 -3.69
CA LEU A 110 13.61 10.60 -3.91
C LEU A 110 14.30 11.58 -4.87
N GLN A 111 13.63 12.05 -5.92
CA GLN A 111 14.19 13.08 -6.79
C GLN A 111 14.52 14.37 -6.02
N ARG A 112 13.63 14.83 -5.13
CA ARG A 112 13.88 16.02 -4.29
C ARG A 112 15.03 15.81 -3.31
N VAL A 113 15.11 14.64 -2.69
CA VAL A 113 16.23 14.29 -1.80
C VAL A 113 17.54 14.25 -2.59
N TRP A 114 17.51 13.66 -3.78
CA TRP A 114 18.69 13.63 -4.67
C TRP A 114 19.20 15.03 -5.01
N GLU A 115 18.31 15.92 -5.43
CA GLU A 115 18.64 17.31 -5.76
C GLU A 115 19.22 18.05 -4.56
N HIS A 116 18.64 17.83 -3.38
CA HIS A 116 19.14 18.43 -2.14
C HIS A 116 20.53 17.95 -1.77
N GLU A 117 20.80 16.65 -1.83
CA GLU A 117 22.08 16.06 -1.43
C GLU A 117 23.20 16.27 -2.46
N ASN A 118 22.87 16.29 -3.74
CA ASN A 118 23.88 16.31 -4.81
C ASN A 118 23.95 17.64 -5.58
N GLY A 119 23.02 18.57 -5.39
CA GLY A 119 22.95 19.85 -6.10
C GLY A 119 22.61 19.76 -7.58
N ILE A 120 22.23 18.59 -8.07
CA ILE A 120 21.89 18.32 -9.48
C ILE A 120 20.67 17.41 -9.57
N SER A 121 19.98 17.42 -10.70
CA SER A 121 18.86 16.50 -10.96
C SER A 121 19.31 15.04 -10.95
N ALA A 122 18.44 14.16 -10.47
CA ALA A 122 18.68 12.72 -10.47
C ALA A 122 18.84 12.13 -11.88
N GLY A 123 18.15 12.69 -12.87
CA GLY A 123 18.15 12.17 -14.24
C GLY A 123 17.70 10.71 -14.28
N ASP A 124 18.52 9.84 -14.84
CA ASP A 124 18.31 8.40 -14.95
C ASP A 124 18.75 7.59 -13.72
N LYS A 125 19.19 8.26 -12.66
CA LYS A 125 19.64 7.61 -11.42
C LYS A 125 18.51 7.06 -10.57
N ILE A 126 17.32 7.62 -10.73
CA ILE A 126 16.10 7.14 -10.08
C ILE A 126 15.11 6.83 -11.19
N ASP A 127 14.78 5.56 -11.34
CA ASP A 127 13.78 5.10 -12.29
C ASP A 127 12.72 4.22 -11.61
N TYR A 128 11.77 3.73 -12.37
CA TYR A 128 10.73 2.85 -11.86
C TYR A 128 10.38 1.77 -12.88
N ASP A 129 9.86 0.64 -12.37
CA ASP A 129 9.30 -0.43 -13.17
C ASP A 129 7.96 -0.87 -12.56
N ILE A 130 6.96 -1.07 -13.42
CA ILE A 130 5.63 -1.52 -13.05
C ILE A 130 5.34 -2.78 -13.85
N PRO A 131 5.03 -3.93 -13.19
CA PRO A 131 4.80 -5.17 -13.89
C PRO A 131 3.62 -5.07 -14.85
N HIS A 132 3.77 -5.64 -16.03
CA HIS A 132 2.69 -5.69 -17.00
C HIS A 132 1.66 -6.74 -16.58
N ARG A 133 0.40 -6.31 -16.36
CA ARG A 133 -0.69 -7.12 -15.80
C ARG A 133 -0.87 -8.50 -16.45
N ILE A 134 -0.65 -8.60 -17.75
CA ILE A 134 -0.89 -9.84 -18.52
C ILE A 134 0.36 -10.72 -18.54
N TYR A 135 1.57 -10.14 -18.67
CA TYR A 135 2.79 -10.90 -18.94
C TYR A 135 3.65 -11.14 -17.70
N ASP A 136 3.59 -10.25 -16.72
CA ASP A 136 4.48 -10.31 -15.56
C ASP A 136 3.79 -10.87 -14.30
N GLY A 137 2.45 -10.89 -14.29
CA GLY A 137 1.67 -11.28 -13.12
C GLY A 137 1.59 -10.17 -12.07
N TYR A 138 1.45 -10.54 -10.80
CA TYR A 138 1.27 -9.64 -9.68
C TYR A 138 2.54 -9.50 -8.85
N GLY A 139 2.91 -8.27 -8.54
CA GLY A 139 4.05 -7.97 -7.67
C GLY A 139 5.42 -8.17 -8.33
N ILE A 140 6.46 -8.09 -7.51
CA ILE A 140 7.84 -8.28 -7.94
C ILE A 140 8.10 -9.73 -8.35
N ASN A 141 8.85 -9.93 -9.44
CA ASN A 141 9.24 -11.24 -9.93
C ASN A 141 10.74 -11.30 -10.28
N ILE A 142 11.26 -12.50 -10.46
CA ILE A 142 12.70 -12.74 -10.73
C ILE A 142 13.15 -11.98 -11.98
N ARG A 143 12.34 -11.93 -13.04
CA ARG A 143 12.67 -11.23 -14.29
C ARG A 143 12.94 -9.73 -14.04
N MET A 144 12.14 -9.08 -13.18
CA MET A 144 12.34 -7.66 -12.83
C MET A 144 13.64 -7.46 -12.03
N VAL A 145 13.96 -8.40 -11.14
CA VAL A 145 15.23 -8.36 -10.38
C VAL A 145 16.42 -8.56 -11.30
N ASP A 146 16.35 -9.54 -12.22
CA ASP A 146 17.42 -9.80 -13.20
C ASP A 146 17.61 -8.60 -14.14
N ALA A 147 16.52 -7.96 -14.57
CA ALA A 147 16.58 -6.75 -15.38
C ALA A 147 17.23 -5.59 -14.60
N ALA A 148 16.87 -5.39 -13.34
CA ALA A 148 17.50 -4.38 -12.48
C ALA A 148 19.01 -4.65 -12.31
N ALA A 149 19.41 -5.91 -12.12
CA ALA A 149 20.80 -6.28 -12.04
C ALA A 149 21.56 -6.01 -13.35
N ALA A 150 20.97 -6.34 -14.51
CA ALA A 150 21.53 -6.05 -15.82
C ALA A 150 21.71 -4.54 -16.07
N ASP A 151 20.78 -3.73 -15.58
CA ASP A 151 20.81 -2.27 -15.64
C ASP A 151 21.74 -1.63 -14.60
N GLN A 152 22.43 -2.42 -13.80
CA GLN A 152 23.32 -1.96 -12.72
C GLN A 152 22.59 -1.12 -11.65
N ILE A 153 21.37 -1.49 -11.34
CA ILE A 153 20.61 -0.90 -10.23
C ILE A 153 21.23 -1.38 -8.91
N SER A 154 21.53 -0.45 -8.04
CA SER A 154 22.12 -0.74 -6.71
C SER A 154 21.07 -1.09 -5.67
N THR A 155 19.90 -0.48 -5.76
CA THR A 155 18.80 -0.63 -4.79
C THR A 155 17.45 -0.72 -5.51
N ILE A 156 16.64 -1.67 -5.08
CA ILE A 156 15.24 -1.84 -5.52
C ILE A 156 14.33 -1.57 -4.33
#